data_3a9dda338ee0a3418b04cb028a138bb7
#
_entry.id   3a9dda338ee0a3418b04cb028a138bb7
#
_cell.length_a   1.000
_cell.length_b   1.000
_cell.length_c   1.000
_cell.angle_alpha   90.00
_cell.angle_beta   90.00
_cell.angle_gamma   90.00
#
_symmetry.space_group_name_H-M   'P 1'
#
loop_
_entity.id
_entity.type
_entity.pdbx_description
1 polymer ?
#
loop_
_entity_poly.entity_id
_entity_poly.type
_entity_poly.pdbx_seq_one_letter_code
_entity_poly.pdbx_strand_id
1 'polypeptide(L)'
;MSAVHPTAASIDSILQCIDEAISASDQYVQKKKERIAYLKSRADQAETLSAKYELTYQLYAEYLPFVNDSAIYYLERCSDIALQMGDDSKAGGCLSLTALCCSNAGMYVESEAILKTINPEKLHGIDLGLYYYASGHISGELAYYGKFENMRRQYAETSANYFLLAQKYLPVGHKYYNQCREMLAQGRKDFRQALAINNEWLHNVKPGSAEYALISFYRYLDYKALGDSIQMMYSLGESVLADIRNAVMDQGSMWEMANLLMANGDVDRSYRYICFTSDCADRFGSRQRLSHISPLLTRIAKEYKAKEEKSGRSLRFTVIAISILSLMLLAALAYVYRKRNQLTVTRDQLAKSNAQLQDSNAQLSSLNSQLSSLNSQLTILNSQLSEANSVKDMYVGRFLRLCSVYIDKLEDIRKKVIKRVKNRQYTELAELTRSVEFTSKETDELYATFDTAFLQLFPTFVDDFNALLKPESHILPPDNKSLNTAIRIFALIRLGITDSSKIAEFLHYSVNTIYNYRANVKNGAVCDRADFENRVRQIGMPHSKA
;
A
#
# COMPACT_ATOMS: atom_id res chain seq x y z
N MET A 1 -25.96 18.76 -22.06
CA MET A 1 -24.97 19.63 -21.40
C MET A 1 -23.86 19.89 -22.40
N SER A 2 -23.60 21.16 -22.74
CA SER A 2 -22.48 21.55 -23.62
C SER A 2 -21.17 21.05 -22.97
N ALA A 3 -20.39 20.28 -23.71
CA ALA A 3 -19.11 19.79 -23.22
C ALA A 3 -18.19 20.99 -23.01
N VAL A 4 -18.00 21.41 -21.78
CA VAL A 4 -16.98 22.41 -21.42
C VAL A 4 -15.63 21.76 -21.74
N HIS A 5 -14.92 22.31 -22.74
CA HIS A 5 -13.57 21.86 -23.04
C HIS A 5 -12.65 22.27 -21.87
N PRO A 6 -12.00 21.32 -21.18
CA PRO A 6 -11.10 21.67 -20.09
C PRO A 6 -9.91 22.50 -20.60
N THR A 7 -9.42 23.36 -19.74
CA THR A 7 -8.27 24.23 -19.95
C THR A 7 -7.16 23.89 -18.96
N ALA A 8 -5.98 24.47 -19.09
CA ALA A 8 -4.91 24.34 -18.11
C ALA A 8 -5.37 24.78 -16.69
N ALA A 9 -6.16 25.86 -16.60
CA ALA A 9 -6.74 26.30 -15.33
C ALA A 9 -7.71 25.27 -14.72
N SER A 10 -8.41 24.49 -15.54
CA SER A 10 -9.25 23.38 -15.08
C SER A 10 -8.41 22.25 -14.48
N ILE A 11 -7.21 21.99 -15.02
CA ILE A 11 -6.28 20.98 -14.48
C ILE A 11 -5.75 21.42 -13.11
N ASP A 12 -5.34 22.67 -12.95
CA ASP A 12 -4.88 23.19 -11.66
C ASP A 12 -5.98 23.12 -10.60
N SER A 13 -7.21 23.49 -10.98
CA SER A 13 -8.38 23.40 -10.10
C SER A 13 -8.65 21.96 -9.66
N ILE A 14 -8.60 20.98 -10.57
CA ILE A 14 -8.86 19.59 -10.21
C ILE A 14 -7.75 18.99 -9.33
N LEU A 15 -6.49 19.38 -9.57
CA LEU A 15 -5.37 18.99 -8.71
C LEU A 15 -5.51 19.56 -7.29
N GLN A 16 -5.98 20.78 -7.15
CA GLN A 16 -6.31 21.36 -5.85
C GLN A 16 -7.44 20.58 -5.16
N CYS A 17 -8.51 20.27 -5.88
CA CYS A 17 -9.61 19.44 -5.35
C CYS A 17 -9.12 18.05 -4.90
N ILE A 18 -8.15 17.47 -5.60
CA ILE A 18 -7.54 16.18 -5.22
C ILE A 18 -6.74 16.35 -3.92
N ASP A 19 -5.92 17.39 -3.79
CA ASP A 19 -5.17 17.68 -2.57
C ASP A 19 -6.10 17.84 -1.35
N GLU A 20 -7.22 18.55 -1.51
CA GLU A 20 -8.26 18.71 -0.48
C GLU A 20 -8.94 17.37 -0.16
N ALA A 21 -9.26 16.57 -1.19
CA ALA A 21 -9.91 15.28 -1.02
C ALA A 21 -9.00 14.26 -0.31
N ILE A 22 -7.69 14.24 -0.59
CA ILE A 22 -6.72 13.43 0.14
C ILE A 22 -6.72 13.82 1.62
N SER A 23 -6.71 15.11 1.93
CA SER A 23 -6.72 15.62 3.30
C SER A 23 -8.02 15.25 4.05
N ALA A 24 -9.12 15.09 3.33
CA ALA A 24 -10.42 14.70 3.86
C ALA A 24 -10.72 13.18 3.74
N SER A 25 -9.76 12.37 3.28
CA SER A 25 -9.98 10.96 2.90
C SER A 25 -10.56 10.10 4.03
N ASP A 26 -10.12 10.33 5.27
CA ASP A 26 -10.64 9.60 6.44
C ASP A 26 -12.15 9.78 6.63
N GLN A 27 -12.71 10.94 6.27
CA GLN A 27 -14.15 11.17 6.35
C GLN A 27 -14.93 10.32 5.34
N TYR A 28 -14.39 10.14 4.12
CA TYR A 28 -15.00 9.27 3.11
C TYR A 28 -14.91 7.80 3.52
N VAL A 29 -13.76 7.39 4.06
CA VAL A 29 -13.57 6.04 4.61
C VAL A 29 -14.55 5.78 5.77
N GLN A 30 -14.76 6.74 6.66
CA GLN A 30 -15.69 6.60 7.76
C GLN A 30 -17.13 6.44 7.28
N LYS A 31 -17.59 7.27 6.33
CA LYS A 31 -18.91 7.13 5.70
C LYS A 31 -19.11 5.76 5.04
N LYS A 32 -18.05 5.25 4.39
CA LYS A 32 -18.06 3.91 3.78
C LYS A 32 -18.24 2.83 4.85
N LYS A 33 -17.50 2.91 5.96
CA LYS A 33 -17.61 1.97 7.08
C LYS A 33 -19.00 2.00 7.72
N GLU A 34 -19.59 3.18 7.89
CA GLU A 34 -20.97 3.34 8.41
C GLU A 34 -21.99 2.70 7.47
N ARG A 35 -21.87 2.90 6.17
CA ARG A 35 -22.72 2.25 5.16
C ARG A 35 -22.62 0.73 5.23
N ILE A 36 -21.40 0.21 5.32
CA ILE A 36 -21.14 -1.23 5.45
C ILE A 36 -21.75 -1.77 6.76
N ALA A 37 -21.58 -1.08 7.88
CA ALA A 37 -22.16 -1.47 9.17
C ALA A 37 -23.70 -1.51 9.12
N TYR A 38 -24.31 -0.53 8.48
CA TYR A 38 -25.76 -0.51 8.24
C TYR A 38 -26.21 -1.73 7.42
N LEU A 39 -25.53 -2.03 6.30
CA LEU A 39 -25.89 -3.17 5.47
C LEU A 39 -25.72 -4.52 6.20
N LYS A 40 -24.67 -4.66 7.01
CA LYS A 40 -24.47 -5.85 7.85
C LYS A 40 -25.65 -6.09 8.80
N SER A 41 -26.03 -5.05 9.54
CA SER A 41 -27.18 -5.12 10.45
C SER A 41 -28.47 -5.52 9.72
N ARG A 42 -28.68 -5.00 8.50
CA ARG A 42 -29.84 -5.35 7.67
C ARG A 42 -29.78 -6.79 7.15
N ALA A 43 -28.58 -7.26 6.75
CA ALA A 43 -28.39 -8.63 6.28
C ALA A 43 -28.60 -9.68 7.40
N ASP A 44 -28.21 -9.33 8.63
CA ASP A 44 -28.43 -10.20 9.80
C ASP A 44 -29.92 -10.30 10.19
N GLN A 45 -30.70 -9.26 9.90
CA GLN A 45 -32.15 -9.18 10.17
C GLN A 45 -33.02 -9.72 9.01
N ALA A 46 -32.40 -10.14 7.89
CA ALA A 46 -33.15 -10.60 6.73
C ALA A 46 -33.84 -11.95 7.00
N GLU A 47 -35.15 -11.99 6.87
CA GLU A 47 -35.99 -13.17 7.14
C GLU A 47 -35.99 -14.17 5.97
N THR A 48 -35.79 -13.70 4.73
CA THR A 48 -35.85 -14.55 3.55
C THR A 48 -34.48 -14.71 2.91
N LEU A 49 -34.21 -15.87 2.30
CA LEU A 49 -32.95 -16.13 1.58
C LEU A 49 -32.75 -15.10 0.45
N SER A 50 -33.80 -14.72 -0.26
CA SER A 50 -33.73 -13.72 -1.33
C SER A 50 -33.30 -12.33 -0.80
N ALA A 51 -33.89 -11.86 0.29
CA ALA A 51 -33.51 -10.60 0.92
C ALA A 51 -32.07 -10.66 1.47
N LYS A 52 -31.71 -11.80 2.06
CA LYS A 52 -30.36 -12.04 2.57
C LYS A 52 -29.33 -12.05 1.45
N TYR A 53 -29.62 -12.69 0.33
CA TYR A 53 -28.78 -12.68 -0.87
C TYR A 53 -28.53 -11.24 -1.34
N GLU A 54 -29.62 -10.48 -1.53
CA GLU A 54 -29.54 -9.11 -2.05
C GLU A 54 -28.70 -8.19 -1.15
N LEU A 55 -28.90 -8.25 0.16
CA LEU A 55 -28.14 -7.46 1.13
C LEU A 55 -26.67 -7.93 1.22
N THR A 56 -26.43 -9.24 1.11
CA THR A 56 -25.06 -9.80 1.06
C THR A 56 -24.35 -9.37 -0.23
N TYR A 57 -25.07 -9.34 -1.35
CA TYR A 57 -24.52 -8.84 -2.62
C TYR A 57 -24.23 -7.33 -2.57
N GLN A 58 -25.09 -6.55 -1.89
CA GLN A 58 -24.78 -5.13 -1.63
C GLN A 58 -23.53 -4.96 -0.75
N LEU A 59 -23.32 -5.81 0.24
CA LEU A 59 -22.08 -5.83 1.02
C LEU A 59 -20.86 -6.13 0.15
N TYR A 60 -20.95 -7.13 -0.72
CA TYR A 60 -19.92 -7.37 -1.72
C TYR A 60 -19.64 -6.11 -2.54
N ALA A 61 -20.67 -5.47 -3.08
CA ALA A 61 -20.51 -4.27 -3.92
C ALA A 61 -19.86 -3.10 -3.17
N GLU A 62 -20.14 -2.95 -1.87
CA GLU A 62 -19.47 -1.95 -1.04
C GLU A 62 -18.00 -2.30 -0.76
N TYR A 63 -17.69 -3.58 -0.57
CA TYR A 63 -16.33 -4.03 -0.30
C TYR A 63 -15.45 -4.14 -1.54
N LEU A 64 -16.03 -4.35 -2.72
CA LEU A 64 -15.30 -4.55 -3.98
C LEU A 64 -14.22 -3.48 -4.23
N PRO A 65 -14.47 -2.17 -4.10
CA PRO A 65 -13.43 -1.16 -4.25
C PRO A 65 -12.65 -0.86 -2.96
N PHE A 66 -13.00 -1.49 -1.82
CA PHE A 66 -12.54 -1.08 -0.49
C PHE A 66 -11.61 -2.09 0.19
N VAL A 67 -11.99 -3.37 0.26
CA VAL A 67 -11.17 -4.47 0.81
C VAL A 67 -11.47 -5.75 0.04
N ASN A 68 -10.52 -6.22 -0.75
CA ASN A 68 -10.71 -7.32 -1.67
C ASN A 68 -11.09 -8.64 -0.98
N ASP A 69 -10.42 -9.00 0.12
CA ASP A 69 -10.71 -10.23 0.86
C ASP A 69 -12.13 -10.25 1.42
N SER A 70 -12.62 -9.10 1.87
CA SER A 70 -14.00 -8.98 2.32
C SER A 70 -14.99 -9.09 1.16
N ALA A 71 -14.66 -8.56 -0.02
CA ALA A 71 -15.49 -8.71 -1.20
C ALA A 71 -15.62 -10.19 -1.59
N ILE A 72 -14.51 -10.93 -1.61
CA ILE A 72 -14.48 -12.37 -1.84
C ILE A 72 -15.35 -13.11 -0.79
N TYR A 73 -15.14 -12.82 0.48
CA TYR A 73 -15.92 -13.43 1.57
C TYR A 73 -17.43 -13.27 1.38
N TYR A 74 -17.88 -12.06 1.00
CA TYR A 74 -19.32 -11.83 0.79
C TYR A 74 -19.83 -12.47 -0.51
N LEU A 75 -19.02 -12.64 -1.54
CA LEU A 75 -19.37 -13.41 -2.73
C LEU A 75 -19.51 -14.92 -2.44
N GLU A 76 -18.63 -15.48 -1.65
CA GLU A 76 -18.75 -16.86 -1.19
C GLU A 76 -20.06 -17.07 -0.43
N ARG A 77 -20.39 -16.16 0.48
CA ARG A 77 -21.69 -16.20 1.17
C ARG A 77 -22.88 -16.03 0.23
N CYS A 78 -22.78 -15.18 -0.80
CA CYS A 78 -23.80 -15.08 -1.83
C CYS A 78 -23.96 -16.40 -2.59
N SER A 79 -22.87 -17.06 -2.94
CA SER A 79 -22.87 -18.37 -3.58
C SER A 79 -23.58 -19.42 -2.71
N ASP A 80 -23.24 -19.48 -1.42
CA ASP A 80 -23.87 -20.39 -0.47
C ASP A 80 -25.39 -20.16 -0.35
N ILE A 81 -25.79 -18.90 -0.28
CA ILE A 81 -27.23 -18.54 -0.22
C ILE A 81 -27.91 -18.91 -1.53
N ALA A 82 -27.30 -18.67 -2.68
CA ALA A 82 -27.83 -19.04 -3.98
C ALA A 82 -28.04 -20.56 -4.10
N LEU A 83 -27.09 -21.37 -3.63
CA LEU A 83 -27.23 -22.84 -3.54
C LEU A 83 -28.37 -23.26 -2.62
N GLN A 84 -28.54 -22.61 -1.47
CA GLN A 84 -29.68 -22.84 -0.57
C GLN A 84 -31.02 -22.47 -1.23
N MET A 85 -31.04 -21.51 -2.14
CA MET A 85 -32.20 -21.15 -2.94
C MET A 85 -32.45 -22.12 -4.12
N GLY A 86 -31.54 -23.06 -4.38
CA GLY A 86 -31.58 -23.95 -5.54
C GLY A 86 -31.20 -23.27 -6.85
N ASP A 87 -30.51 -22.15 -6.82
CA ASP A 87 -30.12 -21.34 -7.98
C ASP A 87 -28.63 -21.53 -8.31
N ASP A 88 -28.32 -22.65 -8.97
CA ASP A 88 -26.97 -22.99 -9.40
C ASP A 88 -26.38 -21.90 -10.32
N SER A 89 -27.21 -21.20 -11.10
CA SER A 89 -26.75 -20.15 -12.00
C SER A 89 -26.23 -18.94 -11.21
N LYS A 90 -27.01 -18.45 -10.27
CA LYS A 90 -26.56 -17.35 -9.39
C LYS A 90 -25.31 -17.73 -8.59
N ALA A 91 -25.23 -18.95 -8.09
CA ALA A 91 -24.05 -19.43 -7.40
C ALA A 91 -22.81 -19.38 -8.30
N GLY A 92 -22.93 -19.85 -9.54
CA GLY A 92 -21.85 -19.76 -10.52
C GLY A 92 -21.51 -18.33 -10.95
N GLY A 93 -22.51 -17.44 -10.98
CA GLY A 93 -22.30 -16.00 -11.17
C GLY A 93 -21.48 -15.37 -10.05
N CYS A 94 -21.77 -15.73 -8.80
CA CYS A 94 -20.96 -15.30 -7.64
C CYS A 94 -19.53 -15.83 -7.71
N LEU A 95 -19.33 -17.10 -8.06
CA LEU A 95 -18.00 -17.68 -8.26
C LEU A 95 -17.23 -16.97 -9.39
N SER A 96 -17.92 -16.58 -10.46
CA SER A 96 -17.32 -15.82 -11.57
C SER A 96 -16.82 -14.45 -11.10
N LEU A 97 -17.59 -13.77 -10.24
CA LEU A 97 -17.17 -12.51 -9.62
C LEU A 97 -16.04 -12.71 -8.60
N THR A 98 -16.03 -13.84 -7.88
CA THR A 98 -14.91 -14.21 -7.00
C THR A 98 -13.63 -14.38 -7.81
N ALA A 99 -13.69 -15.09 -8.94
CA ALA A 99 -12.56 -15.22 -9.86
C ALA A 99 -12.07 -13.84 -10.37
N LEU A 100 -12.98 -12.93 -10.65
CA LEU A 100 -12.67 -11.56 -11.04
C LEU A 100 -11.97 -10.79 -9.91
N CYS A 101 -12.43 -10.90 -8.67
CA CYS A 101 -11.77 -10.30 -7.50
C CYS A 101 -10.34 -10.84 -7.30
N CYS A 102 -10.15 -12.15 -7.47
CA CYS A 102 -8.84 -12.77 -7.45
C CYS A 102 -7.93 -12.21 -8.56
N SER A 103 -8.45 -12.08 -9.78
CA SER A 103 -7.72 -11.50 -10.90
C SER A 103 -7.28 -10.06 -10.63
N ASN A 104 -8.18 -9.22 -10.11
CA ASN A 104 -7.87 -7.84 -9.76
C ASN A 104 -6.80 -7.72 -8.65
N ALA A 105 -6.69 -8.73 -7.79
CA ALA A 105 -5.63 -8.80 -6.77
C ALA A 105 -4.32 -9.40 -7.29
N GLY A 106 -4.27 -9.88 -8.55
CA GLY A 106 -3.11 -10.55 -9.15
C GLY A 106 -3.00 -12.04 -8.82
N MET A 107 -4.07 -12.64 -8.28
CA MET A 107 -4.15 -14.07 -7.97
C MET A 107 -4.72 -14.84 -9.17
N TYR A 108 -3.94 -14.90 -10.28
CA TYR A 108 -4.42 -15.45 -11.56
C TYR A 108 -4.62 -16.96 -11.51
N VAL A 109 -3.79 -17.68 -10.77
CA VAL A 109 -3.89 -19.14 -10.64
C VAL A 109 -5.16 -19.52 -9.90
N GLU A 110 -5.46 -18.85 -8.81
CA GLU A 110 -6.68 -19.02 -8.03
C GLU A 110 -7.91 -18.64 -8.87
N SER A 111 -7.80 -17.54 -9.58
CA SER A 111 -8.86 -17.07 -10.47
C SER A 111 -9.22 -18.10 -11.55
N GLU A 112 -8.22 -18.66 -12.25
CA GLU A 112 -8.43 -19.74 -13.21
C GLU A 112 -8.96 -21.02 -12.56
N ALA A 113 -8.46 -21.37 -11.39
CA ALA A 113 -8.93 -22.55 -10.65
C ALA A 113 -10.41 -22.44 -10.32
N ILE A 114 -10.86 -21.27 -9.83
CA ILE A 114 -12.27 -21.01 -9.55
C ILE A 114 -13.12 -21.15 -10.84
N LEU A 115 -12.71 -20.50 -11.94
CA LEU A 115 -13.46 -20.60 -13.19
C LEU A 115 -13.60 -22.04 -13.70
N LYS A 116 -12.59 -22.88 -13.51
CA LYS A 116 -12.61 -24.30 -13.89
C LYS A 116 -13.61 -25.13 -13.06
N THR A 117 -14.01 -24.67 -11.88
CA THR A 117 -15.06 -25.33 -11.07
C THR A 117 -16.47 -25.06 -11.58
N ILE A 118 -16.64 -24.00 -12.36
CA ILE A 118 -17.93 -23.57 -12.85
C ILE A 118 -18.29 -24.38 -14.10
N ASN A 119 -19.50 -24.98 -14.13
CA ASN A 119 -20.05 -25.53 -15.36
C ASN A 119 -20.86 -24.47 -16.11
N PRO A 120 -20.36 -23.93 -17.25
CA PRO A 120 -21.07 -22.88 -17.98
C PRO A 120 -22.45 -23.29 -18.52
N GLU A 121 -22.69 -24.58 -18.72
CA GLU A 121 -23.98 -25.08 -19.21
C GLU A 121 -25.12 -24.92 -18.20
N LYS A 122 -24.78 -24.81 -16.91
CA LYS A 122 -25.73 -24.53 -15.84
C LYS A 122 -26.02 -23.03 -15.67
N LEU A 123 -25.27 -22.18 -16.33
CA LEU A 123 -25.42 -20.74 -16.23
C LEU A 123 -26.36 -20.21 -17.31
N HIS A 124 -27.11 -19.17 -16.98
CA HIS A 124 -27.98 -18.50 -17.94
C HIS A 124 -28.04 -16.99 -17.65
N GLY A 125 -28.51 -16.25 -18.67
CA GLY A 125 -28.68 -14.79 -18.55
C GLY A 125 -27.41 -14.08 -18.10
N ILE A 126 -27.57 -13.23 -17.09
CA ILE A 126 -26.50 -12.37 -16.58
C ILE A 126 -25.33 -13.18 -15.97
N ASP A 127 -25.61 -14.30 -15.32
CA ASP A 127 -24.59 -15.11 -14.66
C ASP A 127 -23.62 -15.74 -15.67
N LEU A 128 -24.14 -16.20 -16.82
CA LEU A 128 -23.32 -16.67 -17.92
C LEU A 128 -22.51 -15.51 -18.54
N GLY A 129 -23.12 -14.32 -18.62
CA GLY A 129 -22.43 -13.10 -19.03
C GLY A 129 -21.26 -12.75 -18.10
N LEU A 130 -21.45 -12.86 -16.79
CA LEU A 130 -20.41 -12.63 -15.79
C LEU A 130 -19.28 -13.66 -15.89
N TYR A 131 -19.60 -14.92 -16.13
CA TYR A 131 -18.60 -15.96 -16.36
C TYR A 131 -17.70 -15.63 -17.56
N TYR A 132 -18.30 -15.28 -18.69
CA TYR A 132 -17.53 -14.90 -19.87
C TYR A 132 -16.76 -13.60 -19.66
N TYR A 133 -17.33 -12.64 -18.96
CA TYR A 133 -16.63 -11.40 -18.62
C TYR A 133 -15.38 -11.68 -17.75
N ALA A 134 -15.53 -12.47 -16.69
CA ALA A 134 -14.41 -12.84 -15.82
C ALA A 134 -13.32 -13.59 -16.59
N SER A 135 -13.72 -14.56 -17.44
CA SER A 135 -12.79 -15.31 -18.29
C SER A 135 -12.03 -14.40 -19.28
N GLY A 136 -12.74 -13.42 -19.85
CA GLY A 136 -12.17 -12.42 -20.74
C GLY A 136 -11.19 -11.49 -19.99
N HIS A 137 -11.55 -11.05 -18.81
CA HIS A 137 -10.69 -10.20 -17.97
C HIS A 137 -9.39 -10.90 -17.60
N ILE A 138 -9.47 -12.13 -17.09
CA ILE A 138 -8.28 -12.91 -16.71
C ILE A 138 -7.36 -13.12 -17.92
N SER A 139 -7.93 -13.49 -19.07
CA SER A 139 -7.16 -13.65 -20.31
C SER A 139 -6.50 -12.33 -20.73
N GLY A 140 -7.20 -11.20 -20.57
CA GLY A 140 -6.67 -9.86 -20.83
C GLY A 140 -5.49 -9.51 -19.92
N GLU A 141 -5.58 -9.80 -18.64
CA GLU A 141 -4.50 -9.60 -17.67
C GLU A 141 -3.27 -10.47 -18.00
N LEU A 142 -3.50 -11.73 -18.35
CA LEU A 142 -2.44 -12.64 -18.78
C LEU A 142 -1.78 -12.17 -20.10
N ALA A 143 -2.54 -11.57 -21.01
CA ALA A 143 -2.00 -10.95 -22.21
C ALA A 143 -1.14 -9.72 -21.88
N TYR A 144 -1.59 -8.88 -20.95
CA TYR A 144 -0.91 -7.65 -20.55
C TYR A 144 0.43 -7.93 -19.86
N TYR A 145 0.44 -8.89 -18.89
CA TYR A 145 1.64 -9.23 -18.12
C TYR A 145 2.51 -10.33 -18.75
N GLY A 146 2.04 -10.97 -19.82
CA GLY A 146 2.77 -12.02 -20.52
C GLY A 146 4.09 -11.53 -21.11
N LYS A 147 5.18 -12.27 -20.91
CA LYS A 147 6.50 -11.94 -21.47
C LYS A 147 6.67 -12.39 -22.91
N PHE A 148 5.97 -13.47 -23.31
CA PHE A 148 6.12 -14.08 -24.63
C PHE A 148 5.06 -13.55 -25.59
N GLU A 149 5.47 -13.00 -26.72
CA GLU A 149 4.58 -12.33 -27.66
C GLU A 149 3.50 -13.25 -28.23
N ASN A 150 3.84 -14.48 -28.56
CA ASN A 150 2.87 -15.47 -29.06
C ASN A 150 1.78 -15.75 -28.02
N MET A 151 2.15 -15.92 -26.75
CA MET A 151 1.19 -16.14 -25.68
C MET A 151 0.34 -14.89 -25.43
N ARG A 152 0.94 -13.72 -25.45
CA ARG A 152 0.22 -12.45 -25.32
C ARG A 152 -0.85 -12.31 -26.39
N ARG A 153 -0.52 -12.61 -27.65
CA ARG A 153 -1.48 -12.58 -28.75
C ARG A 153 -2.60 -13.58 -28.54
N GLN A 154 -2.28 -14.82 -28.21
CA GLN A 154 -3.27 -15.86 -27.94
C GLN A 154 -4.22 -15.47 -26.82
N TYR A 155 -3.70 -14.96 -25.69
CA TYR A 155 -4.52 -14.51 -24.58
C TYR A 155 -5.37 -13.28 -24.95
N ALA A 156 -4.84 -12.35 -25.73
CA ALA A 156 -5.60 -11.19 -26.19
C ALA A 156 -6.77 -11.60 -27.11
N GLU A 157 -6.54 -12.54 -28.03
CA GLU A 157 -7.60 -13.10 -28.88
C GLU A 157 -8.65 -13.86 -28.05
N THR A 158 -8.21 -14.65 -27.08
CA THR A 158 -9.08 -15.37 -26.15
C THR A 158 -9.92 -14.39 -25.33
N SER A 159 -9.32 -13.34 -24.80
CA SER A 159 -10.00 -12.27 -24.07
C SER A 159 -11.08 -11.59 -24.92
N ALA A 160 -10.73 -11.20 -26.15
CA ALA A 160 -11.68 -10.58 -27.07
C ALA A 160 -12.88 -11.50 -27.37
N ASN A 161 -12.65 -12.80 -27.59
CA ASN A 161 -13.71 -13.78 -27.84
C ASN A 161 -14.64 -13.90 -26.61
N TYR A 162 -14.10 -13.95 -25.41
CA TYR A 162 -14.91 -13.98 -24.20
C TYR A 162 -15.71 -12.70 -23.99
N PHE A 163 -15.16 -11.52 -24.26
CA PHE A 163 -15.91 -10.28 -24.19
C PHE A 163 -17.05 -10.21 -25.23
N LEU A 164 -16.86 -10.75 -26.41
CA LEU A 164 -17.94 -10.89 -27.41
C LEU A 164 -19.04 -11.83 -26.92
N LEU A 165 -18.68 -12.92 -26.24
CA LEU A 165 -19.66 -13.84 -25.64
C LEU A 165 -20.37 -13.15 -24.47
N ALA A 166 -19.65 -12.45 -23.60
CA ALA A 166 -20.25 -11.75 -22.48
C ALA A 166 -21.33 -10.75 -22.93
N GLN A 167 -21.09 -10.01 -24.00
CA GLN A 167 -22.07 -9.04 -24.54
C GLN A 167 -23.40 -9.68 -24.97
N LYS A 168 -23.41 -10.96 -25.34
CA LYS A 168 -24.66 -11.65 -25.74
C LYS A 168 -25.58 -11.90 -24.56
N TYR A 169 -25.04 -12.03 -23.36
CA TYR A 169 -25.78 -12.42 -22.16
C TYR A 169 -25.92 -11.29 -21.14
N LEU A 170 -25.03 -10.31 -21.17
CA LEU A 170 -25.15 -9.14 -20.30
C LEU A 170 -26.20 -8.16 -20.84
N PRO A 171 -27.07 -7.60 -19.98
CA PRO A 171 -28.04 -6.59 -20.39
C PRO A 171 -27.35 -5.34 -20.94
N VAL A 172 -27.96 -4.75 -21.96
CA VAL A 172 -27.53 -3.44 -22.49
C VAL A 172 -27.58 -2.41 -21.37
N GLY A 173 -26.51 -1.63 -21.21
CA GLY A 173 -26.35 -0.66 -20.13
C GLY A 173 -25.78 -1.22 -18.83
N HIS A 174 -25.64 -2.53 -18.68
CA HIS A 174 -24.92 -3.11 -17.55
C HIS A 174 -23.43 -2.70 -17.57
N LYS A 175 -22.85 -2.38 -16.41
CA LYS A 175 -21.44 -1.91 -16.35
C LYS A 175 -20.46 -2.80 -17.10
N TYR A 176 -20.55 -4.12 -16.93
CA TYR A 176 -19.65 -5.06 -17.62
C TYR A 176 -19.96 -5.20 -19.12
N TYR A 177 -21.21 -4.96 -19.55
CA TYR A 177 -21.53 -4.87 -20.98
C TYR A 177 -20.78 -3.69 -21.63
N ASN A 178 -20.83 -2.53 -20.99
CA ASN A 178 -20.15 -1.33 -21.47
C ASN A 178 -18.62 -1.49 -21.42
N GLN A 179 -18.09 -2.12 -20.36
CA GLN A 179 -16.66 -2.45 -20.28
C GLN A 179 -16.21 -3.38 -21.41
N CYS A 180 -16.99 -4.40 -21.75
CA CYS A 180 -16.67 -5.26 -22.91
C CYS A 180 -16.59 -4.45 -24.21
N ARG A 181 -17.55 -3.55 -24.45
CA ARG A 181 -17.54 -2.68 -25.64
C ARG A 181 -16.28 -1.82 -25.69
N GLU A 182 -15.95 -1.22 -24.57
CA GLU A 182 -14.80 -0.35 -24.38
C GLU A 182 -13.50 -1.10 -24.66
N MET A 183 -13.28 -2.23 -23.96
CA MET A 183 -12.07 -3.02 -24.11
C MET A 183 -11.89 -3.59 -25.53
N LEU A 184 -12.99 -3.98 -26.19
CA LEU A 184 -12.95 -4.42 -27.59
C LEU A 184 -12.60 -3.27 -28.55
N ALA A 185 -13.07 -2.07 -28.30
CA ALA A 185 -12.72 -0.88 -29.10
C ALA A 185 -11.24 -0.52 -28.91
N GLN A 186 -10.76 -0.49 -27.67
CA GLN A 186 -9.35 -0.25 -27.35
C GLN A 186 -8.43 -1.34 -27.93
N GLY A 187 -8.84 -2.61 -27.85
CA GLY A 187 -8.09 -3.74 -28.44
C GLY A 187 -7.94 -3.62 -29.95
N ARG A 188 -8.92 -3.03 -30.63
CA ARG A 188 -8.85 -2.70 -32.06
C ARG A 188 -8.13 -1.37 -32.35
N LYS A 189 -7.69 -0.65 -31.31
CA LYS A 189 -7.10 0.70 -31.37
C LYS A 189 -8.05 1.75 -31.94
N ASP A 190 -9.36 1.52 -31.84
CA ASP A 190 -10.39 2.48 -32.23
C ASP A 190 -10.80 3.34 -31.01
N PHE A 191 -9.89 4.22 -30.62
CA PHE A 191 -10.08 5.09 -29.44
C PHE A 191 -11.17 6.13 -29.63
N ARG A 192 -11.55 6.46 -30.89
CA ARG A 192 -12.69 7.34 -31.15
C ARG A 192 -14.00 6.62 -30.85
N GLN A 193 -14.12 5.35 -31.25
CA GLN A 193 -15.26 4.52 -30.89
C GLN A 193 -15.33 4.29 -29.38
N ALA A 194 -14.19 4.04 -28.72
CA ALA A 194 -14.08 3.93 -27.28
C ALA A 194 -14.64 5.18 -26.57
N LEU A 195 -14.23 6.36 -26.97
CA LEU A 195 -14.77 7.63 -26.44
C LEU A 195 -16.29 7.80 -26.70
N ALA A 196 -16.79 7.36 -27.84
CA ALA A 196 -18.23 7.39 -28.11
C ALA A 196 -19.01 6.48 -27.16
N ILE A 197 -18.48 5.27 -26.89
CA ILE A 197 -19.04 4.33 -25.90
C ILE A 197 -19.03 4.96 -24.49
N ASN A 198 -17.93 5.58 -24.09
CA ASN A 198 -17.80 6.26 -22.81
C ASN A 198 -18.79 7.42 -22.67
N ASN A 199 -19.02 8.20 -23.72
CA ASN A 199 -20.00 9.27 -23.72
C ASN A 199 -21.43 8.73 -23.55
N GLU A 200 -21.78 7.64 -24.26
CA GLU A 200 -23.06 6.95 -24.10
C GLU A 200 -23.25 6.43 -22.67
N TRP A 201 -22.21 5.83 -22.11
CA TRP A 201 -22.23 5.26 -20.76
C TRP A 201 -22.40 6.34 -19.70
N LEU A 202 -21.69 7.46 -19.81
CA LEU A 202 -21.76 8.59 -18.87
C LEU A 202 -23.17 9.20 -18.75
N HIS A 203 -24.03 9.10 -19.78
CA HIS A 203 -25.38 9.64 -19.71
C HIS A 203 -26.24 9.00 -18.61
N ASN A 204 -25.94 7.75 -18.25
CA ASN A 204 -26.70 6.98 -17.28
C ASN A 204 -26.01 6.86 -15.93
N VAL A 205 -24.86 7.51 -15.75
CA VAL A 205 -24.03 7.38 -14.55
C VAL A 205 -24.01 8.69 -13.76
N LYS A 206 -24.17 8.57 -12.44
CA LYS A 206 -24.12 9.73 -11.55
C LYS A 206 -22.70 10.31 -11.52
N PRO A 207 -22.53 11.61 -11.83
CA PRO A 207 -21.23 12.27 -11.72
C PRO A 207 -20.60 12.08 -10.33
N GLY A 208 -19.30 11.80 -10.30
CA GLY A 208 -18.54 11.58 -9.07
C GLY A 208 -18.80 10.24 -8.37
N SER A 209 -19.55 9.30 -8.95
CA SER A 209 -19.70 7.93 -8.44
C SER A 209 -18.45 7.08 -8.75
N ALA A 210 -18.32 5.89 -8.14
CA ALA A 210 -17.24 4.96 -8.45
C ALA A 210 -17.28 4.47 -9.93
N GLU A 211 -18.47 4.34 -10.50
CA GLU A 211 -18.61 4.01 -11.93
C GLU A 211 -18.17 5.18 -12.83
N TYR A 212 -18.48 6.41 -12.43
CA TYR A 212 -17.97 7.62 -13.09
C TYR A 212 -16.43 7.67 -13.07
N ALA A 213 -15.81 7.31 -11.95
CA ALA A 213 -14.35 7.23 -11.83
C ALA A 213 -13.76 6.26 -12.86
N LEU A 214 -14.35 5.06 -12.98
CA LEU A 214 -13.93 4.05 -13.94
C LEU A 214 -14.01 4.54 -15.39
N ILE A 215 -15.15 5.15 -15.78
CA ILE A 215 -15.33 5.70 -17.13
C ILE A 215 -14.32 6.81 -17.40
N SER A 216 -14.10 7.68 -16.41
CA SER A 216 -13.12 8.77 -16.51
C SER A 216 -11.70 8.21 -16.70
N PHE A 217 -11.38 7.06 -16.09
CA PHE A 217 -10.10 6.38 -16.31
C PHE A 217 -9.97 5.82 -17.73
N TYR A 218 -11.03 5.21 -18.28
CA TYR A 218 -11.01 4.78 -19.69
C TYR A 218 -10.83 5.96 -20.63
N ARG A 219 -11.54 7.07 -20.41
CA ARG A 219 -11.33 8.31 -21.18
C ARG A 219 -9.90 8.83 -21.10
N TYR A 220 -9.27 8.74 -19.93
CA TYR A 220 -7.84 9.04 -19.79
C TYR A 220 -7.00 8.19 -20.74
N LEU A 221 -7.22 6.86 -20.77
CA LEU A 221 -6.47 5.96 -21.64
C LEU A 221 -6.69 6.27 -23.13
N ASP A 222 -7.92 6.57 -23.52
CA ASP A 222 -8.28 6.90 -24.90
C ASP A 222 -7.66 8.23 -25.32
N TYR A 223 -7.76 9.28 -24.50
CA TYR A 223 -7.14 10.57 -24.80
C TYR A 223 -5.61 10.50 -24.81
N LYS A 224 -5.02 9.66 -23.95
CA LYS A 224 -3.59 9.37 -23.95
C LYS A 224 -3.16 8.76 -25.28
N ALA A 225 -3.91 7.82 -25.80
CA ALA A 225 -3.65 7.18 -27.08
C ALA A 225 -3.88 8.12 -28.27
N LEU A 226 -4.84 9.05 -28.17
CA LEU A 226 -5.13 10.07 -29.19
C LEU A 226 -4.18 11.29 -29.11
N GLY A 227 -3.36 11.41 -28.03
CA GLY A 227 -2.42 12.51 -27.87
C GLY A 227 -3.03 13.83 -27.36
N ASP A 228 -4.26 13.81 -26.85
CA ASP A 228 -4.91 14.99 -26.25
C ASP A 228 -4.53 15.11 -24.75
N SER A 229 -3.43 15.82 -24.50
CA SER A 229 -2.85 15.94 -23.16
C SER A 229 -3.76 16.66 -22.15
N ILE A 230 -4.60 17.59 -22.60
CA ILE A 230 -5.49 18.36 -21.71
C ILE A 230 -6.65 17.47 -21.26
N GLN A 231 -7.35 16.86 -22.21
CA GLN A 231 -8.45 15.93 -21.91
C GLN A 231 -7.96 14.72 -21.13
N MET A 232 -6.77 14.21 -21.45
CA MET A 232 -6.10 13.13 -20.74
C MET A 232 -5.92 13.48 -19.25
N MET A 233 -5.27 14.61 -18.95
CA MET A 233 -5.01 15.02 -17.57
C MET A 233 -6.31 15.32 -16.80
N TYR A 234 -7.26 15.98 -17.45
CA TYR A 234 -8.55 16.29 -16.84
C TYR A 234 -9.34 15.03 -16.52
N SER A 235 -9.46 14.11 -17.47
CA SER A 235 -10.19 12.83 -17.27
C SER A 235 -9.55 11.98 -16.16
N LEU A 236 -8.22 11.97 -16.10
CA LEU A 236 -7.51 11.28 -15.02
C LEU A 236 -7.78 11.94 -13.65
N GLY A 237 -7.80 13.29 -13.61
CA GLY A 237 -8.11 14.03 -12.39
C GLY A 237 -9.53 13.78 -11.89
N GLU A 238 -10.51 13.74 -12.78
CA GLU A 238 -11.91 13.37 -12.46
C GLU A 238 -11.99 11.96 -11.89
N SER A 239 -11.26 11.00 -12.48
CA SER A 239 -11.19 9.62 -11.97
C SER A 239 -10.62 9.58 -10.56
N VAL A 240 -9.44 10.18 -10.36
CA VAL A 240 -8.76 10.24 -9.05
C VAL A 240 -9.67 10.86 -7.99
N LEU A 241 -10.28 12.01 -8.29
CA LEU A 241 -11.13 12.73 -7.35
C LEU A 241 -12.35 11.90 -6.94
N ALA A 242 -12.97 11.24 -7.92
CA ALA A 242 -14.12 10.37 -7.67
C ALA A 242 -13.71 9.11 -6.87
N ASP A 243 -12.58 8.50 -7.16
CA ASP A 243 -12.05 7.36 -6.41
C ASP A 243 -11.86 7.71 -4.93
N ILE A 244 -11.20 8.83 -4.62
CA ILE A 244 -10.98 9.26 -3.23
C ILE A 244 -12.32 9.48 -2.51
N ARG A 245 -13.25 10.20 -3.14
CA ARG A 245 -14.56 10.54 -2.55
C ARG A 245 -15.45 9.32 -2.30
N ASN A 246 -15.25 8.24 -3.06
CA ASN A 246 -15.96 6.98 -2.88
C ASN A 246 -15.17 5.98 -2.00
N ALA A 247 -14.07 6.40 -1.39
CA ALA A 247 -13.19 5.55 -0.60
C ALA A 247 -12.75 4.29 -1.36
N VAL A 248 -12.43 4.44 -2.65
CA VAL A 248 -11.84 3.37 -3.47
C VAL A 248 -10.40 3.18 -3.01
N MET A 249 -10.02 1.96 -2.64
CA MET A 249 -8.66 1.65 -2.17
C MET A 249 -7.77 1.09 -3.29
N ASP A 250 -8.35 0.51 -4.34
CA ASP A 250 -7.61 0.11 -5.54
C ASP A 250 -7.38 1.33 -6.46
N GLN A 251 -6.45 2.19 -6.08
CA GLN A 251 -6.21 3.50 -6.68
C GLN A 251 -5.29 3.44 -7.93
N GLY A 252 -5.79 2.83 -9.00
CA GLY A 252 -5.05 2.78 -10.28
C GLY A 252 -4.87 4.14 -10.95
N SER A 253 -5.90 4.98 -10.88
CA SER A 253 -5.89 6.34 -11.43
C SER A 253 -4.88 7.26 -10.72
N MET A 254 -4.80 7.19 -9.40
CA MET A 254 -3.87 7.98 -8.60
C MET A 254 -2.40 7.60 -8.88
N TRP A 255 -2.11 6.30 -9.07
CA TRP A 255 -0.78 5.85 -9.45
C TRP A 255 -0.33 6.46 -10.80
N GLU A 256 -1.21 6.45 -11.80
CA GLU A 256 -0.95 7.08 -13.11
C GLU A 256 -0.77 8.59 -12.97
N MET A 257 -1.59 9.25 -12.14
CA MET A 257 -1.47 10.68 -11.86
C MET A 257 -0.12 11.01 -11.22
N ALA A 258 0.32 10.24 -10.22
CA ALA A 258 1.62 10.42 -9.59
C ALA A 258 2.77 10.28 -10.59
N ASN A 259 2.68 9.31 -11.51
CA ASN A 259 3.67 9.11 -12.57
C ASN A 259 3.72 10.29 -13.56
N LEU A 260 2.56 10.81 -13.97
CA LEU A 260 2.48 11.97 -14.87
C LEU A 260 2.99 13.26 -14.19
N LEU A 261 2.64 13.50 -12.94
CA LEU A 261 3.15 14.63 -12.16
C LEU A 261 4.67 14.58 -12.01
N MET A 262 5.22 13.38 -11.78
CA MET A 262 6.66 13.16 -11.76
C MET A 262 7.31 13.52 -13.09
N ALA A 263 6.73 13.08 -14.21
CA ALA A 263 7.23 13.39 -15.55
C ALA A 263 7.17 14.90 -15.86
N ASN A 264 6.18 15.60 -15.31
CA ASN A 264 6.00 17.05 -15.44
C ASN A 264 6.81 17.89 -14.43
N GLY A 265 7.58 17.22 -13.54
CA GLY A 265 8.46 17.89 -12.56
C GLY A 265 7.76 18.32 -11.26
N ASP A 266 6.48 18.02 -11.05
CA ASP A 266 5.80 18.22 -9.77
C ASP A 266 6.09 17.04 -8.81
N VAL A 267 7.32 17.03 -8.33
CA VAL A 267 7.84 15.97 -7.47
C VAL A 267 7.09 15.93 -6.12
N ASP A 268 6.67 17.08 -5.60
CA ASP A 268 6.04 17.17 -4.28
C ASP A 268 4.64 16.54 -4.27
N ARG A 269 3.80 16.87 -5.26
CA ARG A 269 2.50 16.21 -5.43
C ARG A 269 2.67 14.75 -5.80
N SER A 270 3.60 14.44 -6.72
CA SER A 270 3.89 13.06 -7.11
C SER A 270 4.23 12.19 -5.90
N TYR A 271 5.08 12.68 -4.99
CA TYR A 271 5.45 11.96 -3.77
C TYR A 271 4.26 11.77 -2.83
N ARG A 272 3.48 12.81 -2.56
CA ARG A 272 2.27 12.70 -1.73
C ARG A 272 1.26 11.71 -2.29
N TYR A 273 1.02 11.76 -3.62
CA TYR A 273 0.04 10.92 -4.28
C TYR A 273 0.46 9.45 -4.31
N ILE A 274 1.74 9.16 -4.56
CA ILE A 274 2.21 7.78 -4.56
C ILE A 274 2.23 7.18 -3.15
N CYS A 275 2.54 7.96 -2.12
CA CYS A 275 2.43 7.51 -0.72
C CYS A 275 0.98 7.19 -0.37
N PHE A 276 0.04 8.07 -0.69
CA PHE A 276 -1.39 7.83 -0.48
C PHE A 276 -1.87 6.57 -1.22
N THR A 277 -1.45 6.39 -2.48
CA THR A 277 -1.76 5.19 -3.26
C THR A 277 -1.20 3.92 -2.61
N SER A 278 0.02 3.97 -2.08
CA SER A 278 0.64 2.84 -1.39
C SER A 278 -0.14 2.43 -0.14
N ASP A 279 -0.55 3.41 0.66
CA ASP A 279 -1.35 3.17 1.87
C ASP A 279 -2.73 2.58 1.53
N CYS A 280 -3.35 3.06 0.45
CA CYS A 280 -4.62 2.53 -0.04
C CYS A 280 -4.46 1.09 -0.55
N ALA A 281 -3.42 0.79 -1.34
CA ALA A 281 -3.17 -0.53 -1.90
C ALA A 281 -2.87 -1.58 -0.83
N ASP A 282 -2.19 -1.20 0.24
CA ASP A 282 -1.95 -2.07 1.41
C ASP A 282 -3.28 -2.42 2.10
N ARG A 283 -4.15 -1.44 2.31
CA ARG A 283 -5.49 -1.65 2.89
C ARG A 283 -6.41 -2.47 2.01
N PHE A 284 -6.25 -2.37 0.69
CA PHE A 284 -7.03 -3.15 -0.28
C PHE A 284 -6.61 -4.62 -0.32
N GLY A 285 -5.33 -4.91 -0.12
CA GLY A 285 -4.76 -6.26 -0.16
C GLY A 285 -4.33 -6.71 -1.56
N SER A 286 -4.11 -5.81 -2.53
CA SER A 286 -3.65 -6.18 -3.87
C SER A 286 -2.12 -6.32 -3.95
N ARG A 287 -1.64 -7.56 -4.07
CA ARG A 287 -0.21 -7.86 -4.29
C ARG A 287 0.29 -7.29 -5.62
N GLN A 288 -0.54 -7.38 -6.64
CA GLN A 288 -0.25 -6.83 -7.97
C GLN A 288 -0.04 -5.32 -7.91
N ARG A 289 -0.95 -4.60 -7.27
CA ARG A 289 -0.87 -3.15 -7.14
C ARG A 289 0.40 -2.72 -6.41
N LEU A 290 0.71 -3.39 -5.30
CA LEU A 290 1.94 -3.13 -4.54
C LEU A 290 3.21 -3.38 -5.38
N SER A 291 3.24 -4.41 -6.23
CA SER A 291 4.37 -4.68 -7.11
C SER A 291 4.59 -3.59 -8.17
N HIS A 292 3.51 -2.94 -8.63
CA HIS A 292 3.56 -1.82 -9.57
C HIS A 292 3.95 -0.51 -8.91
N ILE A 293 3.43 -0.27 -7.71
CA ILE A 293 3.71 0.96 -6.96
C ILE A 293 5.15 1.01 -6.48
N SER A 294 5.71 -0.12 -6.03
CA SER A 294 7.03 -0.19 -5.39
C SER A 294 8.18 0.40 -6.23
N PRO A 295 8.35 0.08 -7.54
CA PRO A 295 9.39 0.69 -8.36
C PRO A 295 9.20 2.20 -8.55
N LEU A 296 7.95 2.63 -8.74
CA LEU A 296 7.61 4.03 -8.92
C LEU A 296 7.81 4.82 -7.63
N LEU A 297 7.35 4.28 -6.50
CA LEU A 297 7.57 4.85 -5.17
C LEU A 297 9.06 5.03 -4.89
N THR A 298 9.88 4.00 -5.19
CA THR A 298 11.33 4.07 -5.02
C THR A 298 11.94 5.19 -5.87
N ARG A 299 11.52 5.32 -7.12
CA ARG A 299 12.00 6.36 -8.03
C ARG A 299 11.59 7.75 -7.56
N ILE A 300 10.32 7.95 -7.23
CA ILE A 300 9.79 9.24 -6.76
C ILE A 300 10.42 9.62 -5.42
N ALA A 301 10.55 8.69 -4.48
CA ALA A 301 11.19 8.93 -3.19
C ALA A 301 12.67 9.34 -3.36
N LYS A 302 13.38 8.74 -4.30
CA LYS A 302 14.76 9.12 -4.63
C LYS A 302 14.84 10.56 -5.17
N GLU A 303 13.97 10.94 -6.09
CA GLU A 303 13.92 12.29 -6.65
C GLU A 303 13.48 13.32 -5.60
N TYR A 304 12.49 12.99 -4.79
CA TYR A 304 12.05 13.82 -3.68
C TYR A 304 13.20 14.06 -2.70
N LYS A 305 13.91 13.00 -2.30
CA LYS A 305 15.08 13.10 -1.43
C LYS A 305 16.21 13.92 -2.06
N ALA A 306 16.46 13.74 -3.36
CA ALA A 306 17.46 14.52 -4.08
C ALA A 306 17.09 16.01 -4.13
N LYS A 307 15.81 16.34 -4.32
CA LYS A 307 15.28 17.70 -4.26
C LYS A 307 15.46 18.31 -2.85
N GLU A 308 15.10 17.55 -1.83
CA GLU A 308 15.25 17.96 -0.42
C GLU A 308 16.72 18.19 -0.05
N GLU A 309 17.62 17.28 -0.47
CA GLU A 309 19.05 17.44 -0.26
C GLU A 309 19.62 18.65 -1.02
N LYS A 310 19.13 18.93 -2.24
CA LYS A 310 19.52 20.11 -3.02
C LYS A 310 19.05 21.39 -2.33
N SER A 311 17.81 21.41 -1.85
CA SER A 311 17.26 22.53 -1.07
C SER A 311 18.03 22.74 0.23
N GLY A 312 18.30 21.64 0.96
CA GLY A 312 19.12 21.67 2.19
C GLY A 312 20.56 22.11 1.95
N ARG A 313 21.15 21.76 0.79
CA ARG A 313 22.45 22.29 0.37
C ARG A 313 22.40 23.79 0.09
N SER A 314 21.40 24.24 -0.65
CA SER A 314 21.19 25.67 -0.92
C SER A 314 21.01 26.45 0.37
N LEU A 315 20.19 25.93 1.30
CA LEU A 315 20.00 26.55 2.61
C LEU A 315 21.32 26.62 3.43
N ARG A 316 22.11 25.53 3.41
CA ARG A 316 23.45 25.51 4.05
C ARG A 316 24.38 26.52 3.41
N PHE A 317 24.42 26.63 2.09
CA PHE A 317 25.21 27.66 1.40
C PHE A 317 24.75 29.06 1.75
N THR A 318 23.44 29.31 1.85
CA THR A 318 22.86 30.59 2.28
C THR A 318 23.26 30.91 3.73
N VAL A 319 23.14 29.94 4.62
CA VAL A 319 23.57 30.10 6.02
C VAL A 319 25.07 30.37 6.13
N ILE A 320 25.90 29.65 5.36
CA ILE A 320 27.34 29.88 5.29
C ILE A 320 27.63 31.29 4.74
N ALA A 321 26.96 31.72 3.67
CA ALA A 321 27.14 33.04 3.07
C ALA A 321 26.74 34.16 4.06
N ILE A 322 25.63 34.00 4.77
CA ILE A 322 25.19 34.95 5.82
C ILE A 322 26.21 34.97 6.97
N SER A 323 26.73 33.79 7.37
CA SER A 323 27.76 33.70 8.41
C SER A 323 29.06 34.41 8.00
N ILE A 324 29.49 34.24 6.74
CA ILE A 324 30.67 34.92 6.18
C ILE A 324 30.40 36.43 6.10
N LEU A 325 29.22 36.85 5.67
CA LEU A 325 28.85 38.27 5.61
C LEU A 325 28.82 38.91 6.99
N SER A 326 28.27 38.19 7.97
CA SER A 326 28.28 38.61 9.39
C SER A 326 29.70 38.72 9.95
N LEU A 327 30.57 37.77 9.58
CA LEU A 327 31.99 37.82 9.95
C LEU A 327 32.72 39.00 9.28
N MET A 328 32.47 39.25 8.00
CA MET A 328 33.01 40.42 7.29
C MET A 328 32.47 41.73 7.89
N LEU A 329 31.20 41.76 8.24
CA LEU A 329 30.61 42.93 8.93
C LEU A 329 31.25 43.17 10.28
N LEU A 330 31.46 42.11 11.06
CA LEU A 330 32.19 42.17 12.35
C LEU A 330 33.63 42.60 12.13
N ALA A 331 34.30 42.09 11.10
CA ALA A 331 35.66 42.51 10.76
C ALA A 331 35.73 43.98 10.33
N ALA A 332 34.75 44.45 9.51
CA ALA A 332 34.63 45.85 9.11
C ALA A 332 34.30 46.74 10.32
N LEU A 333 33.42 46.31 11.20
CA LEU A 333 33.13 47.01 12.48
C LEU A 333 34.36 47.08 13.40
N ALA A 334 35.10 45.95 13.48
CA ALA A 334 36.34 45.94 14.27
C ALA A 334 37.42 46.84 13.62
N TYR A 335 37.51 46.92 12.30
CA TYR A 335 38.40 47.83 11.57
C TYR A 335 38.02 49.30 11.81
N VAL A 336 36.75 49.64 11.66
CA VAL A 336 36.23 50.98 11.95
C VAL A 336 36.45 51.37 13.42
N TYR A 337 36.21 50.43 14.30
CA TYR A 337 36.45 50.61 15.75
C TYR A 337 37.94 50.86 16.05
N ARG A 338 38.85 50.06 15.43
CA ARG A 338 40.30 50.27 15.57
C ARG A 338 40.75 51.62 15.01
N LYS A 339 40.22 52.00 13.82
CA LYS A 339 40.49 53.31 13.22
C LYS A 339 39.99 54.47 14.10
N ARG A 340 38.80 54.31 14.67
CA ARG A 340 38.20 55.31 15.54
C ARG A 340 38.98 55.48 16.86
N ASN A 341 39.45 54.35 17.42
CA ASN A 341 40.30 54.38 18.62
C ASN A 341 41.70 54.99 18.37
N GLN A 342 42.22 54.85 17.15
CA GLN A 342 43.46 55.54 16.78
C GLN A 342 43.28 57.06 16.60
N LEU A 343 42.07 57.52 16.32
CA LEU A 343 41.74 58.95 16.11
C LEU A 343 41.27 59.67 17.40
N THR A 344 40.91 58.90 18.43
CA THR A 344 40.43 59.50 19.70
C THR A 344 41.38 59.28 20.85
N VAL A 345 42.59 59.74 20.69
CA VAL A 345 43.53 59.86 21.80
C VAL A 345 43.34 61.26 22.42
N THR A 346 42.23 61.44 23.10
CA THR A 346 42.09 62.46 24.15
C THR A 346 41.52 61.81 25.38
N ARG A 347 42.24 61.97 26.48
CA ARG A 347 42.05 61.22 27.76
C ARG A 347 40.63 61.26 28.34
N ASP A 348 39.82 62.24 28.03
CA ASP A 348 38.50 62.41 28.64
C ASP A 348 37.35 61.63 28.00
N GLN A 349 37.55 61.11 26.74
CA GLN A 349 36.56 60.22 26.11
C GLN A 349 36.77 58.75 26.43
N LEU A 350 37.98 58.36 26.86
CA LEU A 350 38.35 56.97 27.16
C LEU A 350 37.56 56.40 28.36
N ALA A 351 37.34 57.21 29.40
CA ALA A 351 36.61 56.79 30.60
C ALA A 351 35.10 56.56 30.29
N LYS A 352 34.50 57.43 29.44
CA LYS A 352 33.08 57.30 29.04
C LYS A 352 32.88 56.14 28.07
N SER A 353 33.85 55.93 27.16
CA SER A 353 33.83 54.80 26.19
C SER A 353 34.05 53.44 26.89
N ASN A 354 34.91 53.40 27.95
CA ASN A 354 35.11 52.15 28.71
C ASN A 354 33.86 51.72 29.50
N ALA A 355 33.11 52.66 30.08
CA ALA A 355 31.88 52.34 30.79
C ALA A 355 30.80 51.80 29.81
N GLN A 356 30.68 52.42 28.62
CA GLN A 356 29.75 51.94 27.59
C GLN A 356 30.18 50.59 26.99
N LEU A 357 31.49 50.37 26.85
CA LEU A 357 32.04 49.09 26.39
C LEU A 357 31.79 47.93 27.39
N GLN A 358 31.87 48.21 28.70
CA GLN A 358 31.57 47.22 29.74
C GLN A 358 30.10 46.81 29.72
N ASP A 359 29.19 47.76 29.52
CA ASP A 359 27.76 47.49 29.47
C ASP A 359 27.38 46.64 28.20
N SER A 360 27.95 47.01 27.05
CA SER A 360 27.75 46.25 25.80
C SER A 360 28.35 44.83 25.87
N ASN A 361 29.48 44.62 26.53
CA ASN A 361 30.07 43.30 26.73
C ASN A 361 29.24 42.42 27.69
N ALA A 362 28.62 42.99 28.70
CA ALA A 362 27.73 42.27 29.59
C ALA A 362 26.45 41.80 28.86
N GLN A 363 25.90 42.68 27.99
CA GLN A 363 24.75 42.32 27.13
C GLN A 363 25.10 41.26 26.07
N LEU A 364 26.26 41.41 25.43
CA LEU A 364 26.79 40.41 24.47
C LEU A 364 27.09 39.04 25.12
N SER A 365 27.62 39.05 26.35
CA SER A 365 27.87 37.82 27.12
C SER A 365 26.55 37.08 27.43
N SER A 366 25.51 37.83 27.80
CA SER A 366 24.17 37.28 28.02
C SER A 366 23.56 36.70 26.75
N LEU A 367 23.70 37.42 25.62
CA LEU A 367 23.15 36.98 24.32
C LEU A 367 23.89 35.77 23.77
N ASN A 368 25.24 35.74 23.90
CA ASN A 368 26.04 34.57 23.51
C ASN A 368 25.72 33.32 24.36
N SER A 369 25.44 33.50 25.63
CA SER A 369 24.97 32.41 26.49
C SER A 369 23.65 31.81 26.00
N GLN A 370 22.70 32.67 25.60
CA GLN A 370 21.42 32.23 25.04
C GLN A 370 21.59 31.52 23.69
N LEU A 371 22.45 32.06 22.81
CA LEU A 371 22.72 31.44 21.50
C LEU A 371 23.40 30.07 21.63
N SER A 372 24.35 29.94 22.56
CA SER A 372 25.03 28.67 22.85
C SER A 372 24.04 27.61 23.39
N SER A 373 23.13 28.03 24.26
CA SER A 373 22.07 27.14 24.78
C SER A 373 21.13 26.66 23.69
N LEU A 374 20.73 27.58 22.80
CA LEU A 374 19.82 27.23 21.68
C LEU A 374 20.46 26.28 20.65
N ASN A 375 21.74 26.52 20.33
CA ASN A 375 22.50 25.63 19.44
C ASN A 375 22.70 24.22 20.03
N SER A 376 22.91 24.13 21.37
CA SER A 376 22.98 22.83 22.03
C SER A 376 21.66 22.06 21.94
N GLN A 377 20.54 22.76 22.18
CA GLN A 377 19.21 22.12 22.04
C GLN A 377 18.92 21.64 20.61
N LEU A 378 19.27 22.45 19.60
CA LEU A 378 19.14 22.10 18.19
C LEU A 378 19.99 20.88 17.82
N THR A 379 21.21 20.78 18.36
CA THR A 379 22.11 19.64 18.08
C THR A 379 21.54 18.35 18.68
N ILE A 380 21.00 18.41 19.89
CA ILE A 380 20.37 17.25 20.53
C ILE A 380 19.13 16.80 19.75
N LEU A 381 18.28 17.74 19.34
CA LEU A 381 17.06 17.43 18.59
C LEU A 381 17.36 16.83 17.22
N ASN A 382 18.36 17.36 16.51
CA ASN A 382 18.80 16.79 15.22
C ASN A 382 19.41 15.39 15.37
N SER A 383 20.15 15.14 16.47
CA SER A 383 20.67 13.80 16.77
C SER A 383 19.55 12.79 17.00
N GLN A 384 18.53 13.17 17.78
CA GLN A 384 17.36 12.32 18.04
C GLN A 384 16.54 12.05 16.76
N LEU A 385 16.37 13.06 15.91
CA LEU A 385 15.65 12.92 14.64
C LEU A 385 16.40 12.00 13.66
N SER A 386 17.74 12.12 13.61
CA SER A 386 18.59 11.26 12.77
C SER A 386 18.54 9.80 13.23
N GLU A 387 18.57 9.56 14.53
CA GLU A 387 18.47 8.21 15.10
C GLU A 387 17.11 7.57 14.81
N ALA A 388 16.02 8.31 14.98
CA ALA A 388 14.67 7.86 14.70
C ALA A 388 14.46 7.53 13.21
N ASN A 389 14.99 8.36 12.30
CA ASN A 389 14.92 8.11 10.87
C ASN A 389 15.77 6.89 10.45
N SER A 390 16.97 6.73 11.01
CA SER A 390 17.82 5.56 10.73
C SER A 390 17.15 4.24 11.13
N VAL A 391 16.47 4.22 12.28
CA VAL A 391 15.70 3.06 12.74
C VAL A 391 14.55 2.75 11.78
N LYS A 392 13.81 3.76 11.33
CA LYS A 392 12.70 3.62 10.38
C LYS A 392 13.20 3.03 9.04
N ASP A 393 14.28 3.59 8.49
CA ASP A 393 14.83 3.15 7.19
C ASP A 393 15.36 1.71 7.26
N MET A 394 15.94 1.33 8.39
CA MET A 394 16.38 -0.04 8.64
C MET A 394 15.19 -1.02 8.64
N TYR A 395 14.07 -0.66 9.26
CA TYR A 395 12.86 -1.50 9.29
C TYR A 395 12.27 -1.70 7.89
N VAL A 396 12.15 -0.61 7.13
CA VAL A 396 11.63 -0.64 5.75
C VAL A 396 12.53 -1.50 4.84
N GLY A 397 13.85 -1.30 4.91
CA GLY A 397 14.81 -2.05 4.08
C GLY A 397 14.82 -3.55 4.39
N ARG A 398 14.57 -3.94 5.64
CA ARG A 398 14.50 -5.36 6.04
C ARG A 398 13.18 -6.00 5.64
N PHE A 399 12.08 -5.26 5.75
CA PHE A 399 10.77 -5.72 5.28
C PHE A 399 10.77 -5.98 3.76
N LEU A 400 11.33 -5.06 2.98
CA LEU A 400 11.45 -5.21 1.52
C LEU A 400 12.31 -6.41 1.12
N ARG A 401 13.39 -6.71 1.85
CA ARG A 401 14.19 -7.91 1.63
C ARG A 401 13.43 -9.21 1.90
N LEU A 402 12.61 -9.24 2.95
CA LEU A 402 11.73 -10.38 3.25
C LEU A 402 10.74 -10.62 2.12
N CYS A 403 10.12 -9.56 1.60
CA CYS A 403 9.21 -9.63 0.45
C CYS A 403 9.92 -10.17 -0.81
N SER A 404 11.14 -9.69 -1.10
CA SER A 404 11.91 -10.13 -2.27
C SER A 404 12.24 -11.62 -2.22
N VAL A 405 12.70 -12.12 -1.07
CA VAL A 405 13.00 -13.56 -0.88
C VAL A 405 11.74 -14.43 -1.12
N TYR A 406 10.56 -13.91 -0.72
CA TYR A 406 9.32 -14.65 -0.94
C TYR A 406 8.89 -14.68 -2.41
N ILE A 407 9.13 -13.58 -3.15
CA ILE A 407 8.87 -13.49 -4.60
C ILE A 407 9.78 -14.45 -5.37
N ASP A 408 11.06 -14.50 -5.03
CA ASP A 408 12.03 -15.41 -5.67
C ASP A 408 11.63 -16.88 -5.47
N LYS A 409 11.12 -17.23 -4.29
CA LYS A 409 10.62 -18.58 -3.99
C LYS A 409 9.38 -18.93 -4.82
N LEU A 410 8.42 -18.02 -4.95
CA LEU A 410 7.25 -18.24 -5.79
C LEU A 410 7.64 -18.49 -7.24
N GLU A 411 8.65 -17.76 -7.75
CA GLU A 411 9.17 -17.94 -9.09
C GLU A 411 9.84 -19.31 -9.27
N ASP A 412 10.53 -19.81 -8.25
CA ASP A 412 11.18 -21.13 -8.28
C ASP A 412 10.14 -22.28 -8.25
N ILE A 413 9.10 -22.14 -7.45
CA ILE A 413 7.96 -23.07 -7.46
C ILE A 413 7.29 -23.08 -8.84
N ARG A 414 7.05 -21.90 -9.41
CA ARG A 414 6.50 -21.75 -10.76
C ARG A 414 7.34 -22.47 -11.82
N LYS A 415 8.67 -22.30 -11.78
CA LYS A 415 9.60 -23.00 -12.71
C LYS A 415 9.53 -24.51 -12.56
N LYS A 416 9.47 -25.02 -11.32
CA LYS A 416 9.38 -26.46 -11.04
C LYS A 416 8.06 -27.05 -11.56
N VAL A 417 6.94 -26.33 -11.39
CA VAL A 417 5.62 -26.72 -11.91
C VAL A 417 5.64 -26.75 -13.44
N ILE A 418 6.09 -25.67 -14.09
CA ILE A 418 6.15 -25.58 -15.57
C ILE A 418 7.03 -26.69 -16.17
N LYS A 419 8.18 -26.98 -15.53
CA LYS A 419 9.09 -28.03 -16.00
C LYS A 419 8.41 -29.40 -16.01
N ARG A 420 7.63 -29.73 -14.95
CA ARG A 420 6.91 -31.01 -14.85
C ARG A 420 5.71 -31.08 -15.81
N VAL A 421 4.99 -29.98 -15.96
CA VAL A 421 3.90 -29.87 -16.96
C VAL A 421 4.43 -30.07 -18.38
N LYS A 422 5.54 -29.42 -18.76
CA LYS A 422 6.19 -29.59 -20.08
C LYS A 422 6.62 -31.03 -20.34
N ASN A 423 7.08 -31.72 -19.31
CA ASN A 423 7.54 -33.11 -19.42
C ASN A 423 6.40 -34.12 -19.31
N ARG A 424 5.13 -33.70 -19.27
CA ARG A 424 3.92 -34.53 -19.07
C ARG A 424 3.96 -35.41 -17.80
N GLN A 425 4.70 -34.99 -16.80
CA GLN A 425 4.86 -35.70 -15.53
C GLN A 425 3.73 -35.31 -14.54
N TYR A 426 2.49 -35.56 -14.93
CA TYR A 426 1.30 -35.12 -14.17
C TYR A 426 1.14 -35.87 -12.84
N THR A 427 1.57 -37.13 -12.82
CA THR A 427 1.53 -37.96 -11.59
C THR A 427 2.53 -37.43 -10.54
N GLU A 428 3.74 -37.12 -10.96
CA GLU A 428 4.76 -36.54 -10.12
C GLU A 428 4.44 -35.09 -9.70
N LEU A 429 3.68 -34.37 -10.53
CA LEU A 429 3.16 -33.05 -10.17
C LEU A 429 2.09 -33.15 -9.07
N ALA A 430 1.19 -34.12 -9.19
CA ALA A 430 0.16 -34.41 -8.19
C ALA A 430 0.76 -34.90 -6.86
N GLU A 431 1.85 -35.67 -6.91
CA GLU A 431 2.61 -36.10 -5.73
C GLU A 431 3.34 -34.94 -5.06
N LEU A 432 3.95 -34.05 -5.85
CA LEU A 432 4.60 -32.84 -5.34
C LEU A 432 3.63 -31.92 -4.59
N THR A 433 2.40 -31.80 -5.08
CA THR A 433 1.36 -30.96 -4.47
C THR A 433 0.64 -31.66 -3.30
N ARG A 434 0.71 -32.98 -3.19
CA ARG A 434 0.12 -33.79 -2.11
C ARG A 434 1.11 -34.16 -1.00
N SER A 435 2.42 -34.03 -1.23
CA SER A 435 3.39 -34.47 -0.25
C SER A 435 3.38 -33.53 0.97
N VAL A 436 3.06 -34.07 2.12
CA VAL A 436 3.19 -33.42 3.44
C VAL A 436 4.63 -32.91 3.65
N GLU A 437 5.60 -33.59 3.04
CA GLU A 437 7.03 -33.27 3.07
C GLU A 437 7.38 -31.95 2.34
N PHE A 438 6.65 -31.61 1.26
CA PHE A 438 6.83 -30.34 0.54
C PHE A 438 6.34 -29.17 1.41
N THR A 439 5.18 -29.31 2.06
CA THR A 439 4.61 -28.27 2.93
C THR A 439 5.45 -28.08 4.20
N SER A 440 5.98 -29.17 4.78
CA SER A 440 6.81 -29.09 5.98
C SER A 440 8.15 -28.42 5.69
N LYS A 441 8.81 -28.77 4.57
CA LYS A 441 10.09 -28.19 4.18
C LYS A 441 10.01 -26.68 3.89
N GLU A 442 8.95 -26.25 3.20
CA GLU A 442 8.71 -24.84 2.92
C GLU A 442 8.38 -24.04 4.20
N THR A 443 7.66 -24.68 5.14
CA THR A 443 7.36 -24.08 6.44
C THR A 443 8.63 -23.95 7.30
N ASP A 444 9.50 -24.95 7.29
CA ASP A 444 10.77 -24.90 8.01
C ASP A 444 11.72 -23.83 7.46
N GLU A 445 11.75 -23.66 6.14
CA GLU A 445 12.54 -22.60 5.51
C GLU A 445 11.96 -21.19 5.77
N LEU A 446 10.63 -21.06 5.83
CA LEU A 446 9.99 -19.80 6.24
C LEU A 446 10.40 -19.43 7.66
N TYR A 447 10.35 -20.41 8.57
CA TYR A 447 10.76 -20.20 9.96
C TYR A 447 12.24 -19.85 10.07
N ALA A 448 13.11 -20.53 9.34
CA ALA A 448 14.54 -20.21 9.34
C ALA A 448 14.82 -18.78 8.82
N THR A 449 14.10 -18.36 7.81
CA THR A 449 14.20 -16.99 7.25
C THR A 449 13.69 -15.96 8.26
N PHE A 450 12.54 -16.22 8.88
CA PHE A 450 11.98 -15.37 9.93
C PHE A 450 12.94 -15.25 11.12
N ASP A 451 13.42 -16.40 11.63
CA ASP A 451 14.29 -16.47 12.78
C ASP A 451 15.59 -15.68 12.53
N THR A 452 16.20 -15.90 11.36
CA THR A 452 17.42 -15.17 10.97
C THR A 452 17.18 -13.67 10.91
N ALA A 453 16.08 -13.23 10.26
CA ALA A 453 15.75 -11.82 10.15
C ALA A 453 15.43 -11.20 11.53
N PHE A 454 14.71 -11.94 12.37
CA PHE A 454 14.34 -11.49 13.70
C PHE A 454 15.55 -11.36 14.63
N LEU A 455 16.42 -12.38 14.65
CA LEU A 455 17.64 -12.36 15.49
C LEU A 455 18.65 -11.31 15.02
N GLN A 456 18.67 -10.97 13.73
CA GLN A 456 19.44 -9.81 13.24
C GLN A 456 18.86 -8.47 13.69
N LEU A 457 17.54 -8.38 13.85
CA LEU A 457 16.85 -7.19 14.38
C LEU A 457 17.02 -7.03 15.88
N PHE A 458 16.97 -8.14 16.59
CA PHE A 458 17.01 -8.21 18.04
C PHE A 458 18.06 -9.23 18.49
N PRO A 459 19.37 -8.94 18.37
CA PRO A 459 20.43 -9.91 18.65
C PRO A 459 20.44 -10.44 20.08
N THR A 460 19.99 -9.64 21.02
CA THR A 460 19.93 -10.00 22.47
C THR A 460 18.59 -10.57 22.89
N PHE A 461 17.64 -10.72 21.95
CA PHE A 461 16.25 -11.07 22.31
C PHE A 461 16.13 -12.34 23.14
N VAL A 462 16.90 -13.38 22.81
CA VAL A 462 16.82 -14.67 23.53
C VAL A 462 17.32 -14.54 24.96
N ASP A 463 18.40 -13.81 25.15
CA ASP A 463 18.99 -13.56 26.47
C ASP A 463 18.05 -12.67 27.32
N ASP A 464 17.58 -11.58 26.73
CA ASP A 464 16.65 -10.64 27.39
C ASP A 464 15.29 -11.31 27.68
N PHE A 465 14.82 -12.19 26.80
CA PHE A 465 13.61 -12.96 27.01
C PHE A 465 13.76 -13.97 28.17
N ASN A 466 14.88 -14.68 28.20
CA ASN A 466 15.18 -15.60 29.30
C ASN A 466 15.40 -14.87 30.61
N ALA A 467 15.92 -13.63 30.61
CA ALA A 467 16.00 -12.81 31.80
C ALA A 467 14.63 -12.46 32.42
N LEU A 468 13.54 -12.58 31.66
CA LEU A 468 12.17 -12.45 32.16
C LEU A 468 11.58 -13.75 32.74
N LEU A 469 12.31 -14.88 32.63
CA LEU A 469 11.91 -16.21 33.10
C LEU A 469 12.77 -16.64 34.28
N LYS A 470 12.21 -17.50 35.11
CA LYS A 470 12.96 -18.19 36.20
C LYS A 470 14.02 -19.12 35.60
N PRO A 471 15.18 -19.31 36.26
CA PRO A 471 16.27 -20.12 35.72
C PRO A 471 15.86 -21.54 35.29
N GLU A 472 14.95 -22.16 36.02
CA GLU A 472 14.40 -23.48 35.71
C GLU A 472 13.42 -23.51 34.54
N SER A 473 13.00 -22.33 34.09
CA SER A 473 12.05 -22.14 33.00
C SER A 473 12.69 -21.52 31.76
N HIS A 474 14.02 -21.35 31.75
CA HIS A 474 14.73 -20.84 30.59
C HIS A 474 14.51 -21.71 29.37
N ILE A 475 14.32 -21.08 28.24
CA ILE A 475 14.07 -21.72 26.95
C ILE A 475 15.27 -21.48 26.06
N LEU A 476 16.02 -22.54 25.78
CA LEU A 476 17.17 -22.45 24.89
C LEU A 476 16.74 -22.70 23.45
N PRO A 477 17.19 -21.88 22.50
CA PRO A 477 16.96 -22.13 21.09
C PRO A 477 17.76 -23.36 20.63
N PRO A 478 17.37 -24.03 19.53
CA PRO A 478 18.09 -25.20 19.00
C PRO A 478 19.54 -24.88 18.60
N ASP A 479 19.79 -23.67 18.11
CA ASP A 479 21.08 -23.11 17.76
C ASP A 479 21.05 -21.56 17.80
N ASN A 480 22.17 -20.90 17.53
CA ASN A 480 22.27 -19.43 17.56
C ASN A 480 21.60 -18.75 16.35
N LYS A 481 20.98 -19.47 15.44
CA LYS A 481 20.38 -18.94 14.20
C LYS A 481 18.89 -19.28 14.06
N SER A 482 18.36 -20.17 14.91
CA SER A 482 16.96 -20.61 14.86
C SER A 482 16.27 -20.43 16.21
N LEU A 483 14.98 -20.17 16.19
CA LEU A 483 14.12 -20.07 17.35
C LEU A 483 13.26 -21.31 17.47
N ASN A 484 13.03 -21.79 18.68
CA ASN A 484 11.98 -22.80 18.90
C ASN A 484 10.59 -22.16 18.84
N THR A 485 9.55 -22.98 18.74
CA THR A 485 8.16 -22.53 18.63
C THR A 485 7.76 -21.57 19.77
N ALA A 486 8.18 -21.86 21.00
CA ALA A 486 7.85 -21.00 22.13
C ALA A 486 8.47 -19.61 22.01
N ILE A 487 9.77 -19.52 21.72
CA ILE A 487 10.45 -18.23 21.55
C ILE A 487 9.91 -17.49 20.31
N ARG A 488 9.60 -18.21 19.21
CA ARG A 488 9.05 -17.61 17.99
C ARG A 488 7.66 -16.98 18.22
N ILE A 489 6.82 -17.57 19.06
CA ILE A 489 5.55 -16.96 19.48
C ILE A 489 5.81 -15.60 20.14
N PHE A 490 6.77 -15.52 21.06
CA PHE A 490 7.07 -14.27 21.75
C PHE A 490 7.87 -13.29 20.90
N ALA A 491 8.61 -13.76 19.90
CA ALA A 491 9.20 -12.92 18.85
C ALA A 491 8.11 -12.21 18.03
N LEU A 492 7.04 -12.91 17.67
CA LEU A 492 5.88 -12.32 17.00
C LEU A 492 5.16 -11.28 17.90
N ILE A 493 5.03 -11.58 19.19
CA ILE A 493 4.48 -10.63 20.18
C ILE A 493 5.38 -9.38 20.28
N ARG A 494 6.70 -9.55 20.24
CA ARG A 494 7.67 -8.43 20.20
C ARG A 494 7.48 -7.54 18.97
N LEU A 495 7.17 -8.11 17.83
CA LEU A 495 6.85 -7.40 16.59
C LEU A 495 5.43 -6.78 16.59
N GLY A 496 4.65 -6.93 17.66
CA GLY A 496 3.31 -6.36 17.80
C GLY A 496 2.17 -7.29 17.39
N ILE A 497 2.45 -8.52 16.98
CA ILE A 497 1.43 -9.54 16.64
C ILE A 497 1.04 -10.25 17.93
N THR A 498 0.04 -9.72 18.64
CA THR A 498 -0.39 -10.24 19.95
C THR A 498 -1.58 -11.20 19.88
N ASP A 499 -2.30 -11.19 18.77
CA ASP A 499 -3.47 -12.06 18.55
C ASP A 499 -3.05 -13.52 18.35
N SER A 500 -3.59 -14.41 19.19
CA SER A 500 -3.25 -15.84 19.13
C SER A 500 -3.72 -16.52 17.84
N SER A 501 -4.78 -16.03 17.21
CA SER A 501 -5.26 -16.58 15.94
C SER A 501 -4.29 -16.23 14.80
N LYS A 502 -3.80 -14.99 14.75
CA LYS A 502 -2.78 -14.57 13.77
C LYS A 502 -1.45 -15.29 13.98
N ILE A 503 -1.06 -15.51 15.24
CA ILE A 503 0.15 -16.28 15.56
C ILE A 503 -0.02 -17.74 15.14
N ALA A 504 -1.20 -18.32 15.37
CA ALA A 504 -1.52 -19.68 14.97
C ALA A 504 -1.50 -19.85 13.45
N GLU A 505 -2.06 -18.91 12.73
CA GLU A 505 -2.04 -18.86 11.26
C GLU A 505 -0.60 -18.77 10.72
N PHE A 506 0.21 -17.85 11.24
CA PHE A 506 1.60 -17.69 10.81
C PHE A 506 2.47 -18.93 11.11
N LEU A 507 2.24 -19.59 12.25
CA LEU A 507 3.02 -20.75 12.68
C LEU A 507 2.38 -22.09 12.26
N HIS A 508 1.27 -22.08 11.53
CA HIS A 508 0.52 -23.28 11.13
C HIS A 508 0.17 -24.23 12.28
N TYR A 509 -0.16 -23.66 13.46
CA TYR A 509 -0.61 -24.40 14.63
C TYR A 509 -2.10 -24.12 14.91
N SER A 510 -2.71 -24.96 15.74
CA SER A 510 -4.03 -24.67 16.27
C SER A 510 -3.96 -23.49 17.26
N VAL A 511 -5.02 -22.71 17.34
CA VAL A 511 -5.11 -21.57 18.28
C VAL A 511 -4.93 -22.07 19.73
N ASN A 512 -5.48 -23.24 20.05
CA ASN A 512 -5.30 -23.88 21.36
C ASN A 512 -3.83 -24.22 21.65
N THR A 513 -3.09 -24.63 20.65
CA THR A 513 -1.65 -24.90 20.77
C THR A 513 -0.89 -23.63 21.15
N ILE A 514 -1.20 -22.51 20.51
CA ILE A 514 -0.59 -21.23 20.83
C ILE A 514 -0.94 -20.77 22.24
N TYR A 515 -2.21 -20.92 22.64
CA TYR A 515 -2.61 -20.61 24.02
C TYR A 515 -1.83 -21.44 25.05
N ASN A 516 -1.64 -22.73 24.80
CA ASN A 516 -0.87 -23.61 25.68
C ASN A 516 0.60 -23.19 25.81
N TYR A 517 1.25 -22.87 24.69
CA TYR A 517 2.62 -22.34 24.69
C TYR A 517 2.72 -21.03 25.49
N ARG A 518 1.83 -20.08 25.23
CA ARG A 518 1.81 -18.79 25.93
C ARG A 518 1.56 -18.98 27.43
N ALA A 519 0.63 -19.86 27.80
CA ALA A 519 0.33 -20.14 29.19
C ALA A 519 1.52 -20.78 29.90
N ASN A 520 2.15 -21.77 29.28
CA ASN A 520 3.29 -22.48 29.86
C ASN A 520 4.48 -21.55 30.10
N VAL A 521 4.80 -20.71 29.12
CA VAL A 521 5.91 -19.75 29.25
C VAL A 521 5.61 -18.72 30.34
N LYS A 522 4.39 -18.18 30.37
CA LYS A 522 3.98 -17.21 31.41
C LYS A 522 3.98 -17.78 32.82
N ASN A 523 3.81 -19.08 32.99
CA ASN A 523 3.90 -19.72 34.30
C ASN A 523 5.34 -19.68 34.86
N GLY A 524 6.35 -19.64 33.97
CA GLY A 524 7.75 -19.51 34.31
C GLY A 524 8.25 -18.08 34.46
N ALA A 525 7.40 -17.07 34.35
CA ALA A 525 7.80 -15.66 34.40
C ALA A 525 8.29 -15.25 35.80
N VAL A 526 9.27 -14.33 35.82
CA VAL A 526 9.73 -13.65 37.04
C VAL A 526 8.80 -12.52 37.45
N CYS A 527 8.13 -11.89 36.46
CA CYS A 527 7.18 -10.80 36.66
C CYS A 527 5.73 -11.31 36.74
N ASP A 528 4.79 -10.40 37.03
CA ASP A 528 3.36 -10.73 36.96
C ASP A 528 3.00 -11.29 35.57
N ARG A 529 2.23 -12.38 35.59
CA ARG A 529 1.80 -13.09 34.39
C ARG A 529 1.04 -12.21 33.39
N ALA A 530 0.31 -11.19 33.89
CA ALA A 530 -0.42 -10.26 33.04
C ALA A 530 0.53 -9.25 32.36
N ASP A 531 1.65 -8.90 32.98
CA ASP A 531 2.60 -7.90 32.47
C ASP A 531 3.71 -8.53 31.61
N PHE A 532 3.86 -9.84 31.61
CA PHE A 532 4.95 -10.52 30.92
C PHE A 532 5.06 -10.15 29.45
N GLU A 533 3.95 -10.17 28.71
CA GLU A 533 3.95 -9.85 27.28
C GLU A 533 4.22 -8.37 27.01
N ASN A 534 3.87 -7.47 27.94
CA ASN A 534 4.22 -6.05 27.86
C ASN A 534 5.74 -5.87 27.96
N ARG A 535 6.39 -6.59 28.86
CA ARG A 535 7.85 -6.58 29.01
C ARG A 535 8.55 -7.18 27.80
N VAL A 536 8.02 -8.27 27.26
CA VAL A 536 8.53 -8.86 26.01
C VAL A 536 8.48 -7.85 24.87
N ARG A 537 7.41 -7.05 24.76
CA ARG A 537 7.31 -6.00 23.73
C ARG A 537 8.34 -4.89 23.87
N GLN A 538 8.88 -4.68 25.04
CA GLN A 538 9.88 -3.65 25.33
C GLN A 538 11.33 -4.13 25.13
N ILE A 539 11.57 -5.43 24.95
CA ILE A 539 12.92 -5.97 24.70
C ILE A 539 13.57 -5.24 23.51
N GLY A 540 14.77 -4.73 23.70
CA GLY A 540 15.52 -4.02 22.67
C GLY A 540 14.96 -2.64 22.25
N MET A 541 14.02 -2.07 23.03
CA MET A 541 13.70 -0.64 22.91
C MET A 541 14.75 0.18 23.68
N PRO A 542 15.24 1.30 23.15
CA PRO A 542 16.07 2.20 23.93
C PRO A 542 15.26 2.66 25.14
N HIS A 543 15.77 2.39 26.32
CA HIS A 543 15.18 2.93 27.55
C HIS A 543 15.20 4.46 27.47
N SER A 544 14.03 5.08 27.37
CA SER A 544 13.89 6.50 27.72
C SER A 544 14.30 6.58 29.19
N LYS A 545 15.52 7.08 29.42
CA LYS A 545 15.89 7.48 30.79
C LYS A 545 14.92 8.61 31.18
N ALA A 546 14.05 8.28 32.14
CA ALA A 546 13.23 9.28 32.83
C ALA A 546 14.12 10.34 33.48
#